data_60e4739d334ae7aad6ad49ad731459c9
#
_entry.id   60e4739d334ae7aad6ad49ad731459c9
#
_cell.length_a   1.000
_cell.length_b   1.000
_cell.length_c   1.000
_cell.angle_alpha   90.00
_cell.angle_beta   90.00
_cell.angle_gamma   90.00
#
_symmetry.space_group_name_H-M   'P 1'
#
loop_
_entity.id
_entity.type
_entity.pdbx_description
1 polymer ?
#
loop_
_entity_poly.entity_id
_entity_poly.type
_entity_poly.pdbx_seq_one_letter_code
_entity_poly.pdbx_strand_id
1 'polypeptide(L)'
;MNLFAGSEEKTNRAIIIAIVVMMVVVAGGVLLVSAPASRLLGESAYSIRSAFHGLFAGVLMVTITIGMYQAFRLWTGIPINMKELGMGSVVNAAACFLTILFGNWLYIPYRAQGGPRFYFLEKAPEIHKIFFEFKEFGALFTLPLLVAATYIIWQYGEKLNANKPLRMVVALLLTLGFFYFLVAFGFGAAITKLKAA
;
A
#
# COMPACT_ATOMS: atom_id res chain seq x y z
N MET A 1 -20.69 -17.49 -29.01
CA MET A 1 -20.86 -16.07 -28.75
C MET A 1 -20.07 -15.74 -27.50
N ASN A 2 -18.93 -15.03 -27.64
CA ASN A 2 -17.91 -14.87 -26.60
C ASN A 2 -18.38 -13.94 -25.45
N LEU A 3 -18.95 -14.52 -24.40
CA LEU A 3 -19.27 -13.82 -23.15
C LEU A 3 -18.02 -13.25 -22.42
N PHE A 4 -16.83 -13.67 -22.83
CA PHE A 4 -15.56 -13.28 -22.22
C PHE A 4 -14.92 -12.02 -22.82
N ALA A 5 -15.18 -11.71 -24.09
CA ALA A 5 -14.54 -10.58 -24.77
C ALA A 5 -14.87 -9.19 -24.12
N GLY A 6 -16.11 -9.03 -23.66
CA GLY A 6 -16.52 -7.79 -23.00
C GLY A 6 -15.97 -7.61 -21.58
N SER A 7 -15.58 -8.70 -20.89
CA SER A 7 -14.99 -8.62 -19.55
C SER A 7 -13.49 -8.32 -19.62
N GLU A 8 -12.78 -8.89 -20.59
CA GLU A 8 -11.36 -8.63 -20.80
C GLU A 8 -11.09 -7.18 -21.21
N GLU A 9 -11.91 -6.62 -22.11
CA GLU A 9 -11.80 -5.22 -22.53
C GLU A 9 -12.00 -4.25 -21.35
N LYS A 10 -13.01 -4.50 -20.51
CA LYS A 10 -13.25 -3.68 -19.31
C LYS A 10 -12.13 -3.79 -18.29
N THR A 11 -11.60 -4.99 -18.08
CA THR A 11 -10.47 -5.24 -17.18
C THR A 11 -9.21 -4.54 -17.67
N ASN A 12 -8.91 -4.64 -18.96
CA ASN A 12 -7.75 -3.98 -19.56
C ASN A 12 -7.86 -2.45 -19.45
N ARG A 13 -9.03 -1.88 -19.70
CA ARG A 13 -9.26 -0.42 -19.54
C ARG A 13 -9.06 0.01 -18.07
N ALA A 14 -9.57 -0.73 -17.11
CA ALA A 14 -9.41 -0.40 -15.70
C ALA A 14 -7.94 -0.47 -15.25
N ILE A 15 -7.19 -1.47 -15.71
CA ILE A 15 -5.76 -1.60 -15.45
C ILE A 15 -4.98 -0.43 -16.07
N ILE A 16 -5.28 -0.07 -17.31
CA ILE A 16 -4.64 1.07 -17.99
C ILE A 16 -4.92 2.37 -17.24
N ILE A 17 -6.17 2.61 -16.84
CA ILE A 17 -6.54 3.80 -16.06
C ILE A 17 -5.79 3.82 -14.73
N ALA A 18 -5.73 2.70 -14.01
CA ALA A 18 -5.00 2.60 -12.74
C ALA A 18 -3.51 2.90 -12.92
N ILE A 19 -2.87 2.36 -13.96
CA ILE A 19 -1.47 2.62 -14.30
C ILE A 19 -1.26 4.11 -14.62
N VAL A 20 -2.12 4.71 -15.43
CA VAL A 20 -2.02 6.13 -15.81
C VAL A 20 -2.19 7.02 -14.57
N VAL A 21 -3.19 6.75 -13.72
CA VAL A 21 -3.39 7.49 -12.47
C VAL A 21 -2.17 7.34 -11.56
N MET A 22 -1.64 6.14 -11.40
CA MET A 22 -0.42 5.92 -10.63
C MET A 22 0.77 6.71 -11.19
N MET A 23 0.98 6.69 -12.51
CA MET A 23 2.08 7.45 -13.13
C MET A 23 1.92 8.96 -12.91
N VAL A 24 0.70 9.51 -13.01
CA VAL A 24 0.43 10.92 -12.75
C VAL A 24 0.69 11.28 -11.29
N VAL A 25 0.26 10.45 -10.34
CA VAL A 25 0.51 10.68 -8.91
C VAL A 25 2.00 10.58 -8.59
N VAL A 26 2.70 9.60 -9.17
CA VAL A 26 4.16 9.47 -9.01
C VAL A 26 4.89 10.67 -9.59
N ALA A 27 4.59 11.06 -10.83
CA ALA A 27 5.19 12.22 -11.47
C ALA A 27 4.91 13.52 -10.69
N GLY A 28 3.66 13.70 -10.25
CA GLY A 28 3.26 14.82 -9.38
C GLY A 28 4.04 14.82 -8.07
N GLY A 29 4.16 13.68 -7.42
CA GLY A 29 4.96 13.53 -6.20
C GLY A 29 6.44 13.84 -6.41
N VAL A 30 7.02 13.38 -7.52
CA VAL A 30 8.41 13.70 -7.91
C VAL A 30 8.58 15.20 -8.10
N LEU A 31 7.65 15.85 -8.80
CA LEU A 31 7.69 17.30 -9.01
C LEU A 31 7.55 18.07 -7.69
N LEU A 32 6.66 17.64 -6.80
CA LEU A 32 6.44 18.29 -5.50
C LEU A 32 7.65 18.19 -4.56
N VAL A 33 8.46 17.15 -4.64
CA VAL A 33 9.70 17.04 -3.85
C VAL A 33 10.93 17.56 -4.59
N SER A 34 10.78 18.11 -5.79
CA SER A 34 11.85 18.80 -6.50
C SER A 34 12.24 20.09 -5.75
N ALA A 35 13.50 20.53 -5.89
CA ALA A 35 14.01 21.67 -5.16
C ALA A 35 13.18 22.98 -5.28
N PRO A 36 12.62 23.35 -6.45
CA PRO A 36 11.74 24.52 -6.55
C PRO A 36 10.43 24.38 -5.78
N ALA A 37 9.80 23.21 -5.83
CA ALA A 37 8.51 22.96 -5.18
C ALA A 37 8.68 22.74 -3.66
N SER A 38 9.79 22.17 -3.21
CA SER A 38 10.07 21.97 -1.78
C SER A 38 10.17 23.29 -1.02
N ARG A 39 10.61 24.37 -1.69
CA ARG A 39 10.63 25.72 -1.09
C ARG A 39 9.23 26.30 -0.87
N LEU A 40 8.25 25.85 -1.66
CA LEU A 40 6.85 26.30 -1.52
C LEU A 40 6.09 25.48 -0.47
N LEU A 41 6.48 24.23 -0.23
CA LEU A 41 5.72 23.27 0.59
C LEU A 41 6.33 23.02 1.98
N GLY A 42 7.54 23.52 2.27
CA GLY A 42 8.15 23.32 3.58
C GLY A 42 9.67 23.31 3.59
N GLU A 43 10.24 23.20 4.77
CA GLU A 43 11.63 23.49 5.07
C GLU A 43 12.65 22.48 4.54
N SER A 44 12.25 21.24 4.29
CA SER A 44 13.18 20.21 3.80
C SER A 44 12.52 19.16 2.92
N ALA A 45 13.30 18.64 1.96
CA ALA A 45 12.88 17.50 1.14
C ALA A 45 12.57 16.24 1.97
N TYR A 46 13.13 16.13 3.18
CA TYR A 46 12.83 15.04 4.11
C TYR A 46 11.41 15.15 4.66
N SER A 47 10.99 16.33 5.16
CA SER A 47 9.66 16.53 5.73
C SER A 47 8.56 16.32 4.69
N ILE A 48 8.74 16.78 3.46
CA ILE A 48 7.78 16.57 2.37
C ILE A 48 7.65 15.07 2.02
N ARG A 49 8.76 14.36 1.87
CA ARG A 49 8.74 12.91 1.59
C ARG A 49 8.09 12.13 2.72
N SER A 50 8.37 12.51 3.97
CA SER A 50 7.75 11.93 5.16
C SER A 50 6.24 12.18 5.20
N ALA A 51 5.80 13.40 4.85
CA ALA A 51 4.39 13.75 4.78
C ALA A 51 3.64 12.92 3.72
N PHE A 52 4.20 12.76 2.52
CA PHE A 52 3.60 11.91 1.49
C PHE A 52 3.57 10.43 1.88
N HIS A 53 4.66 9.90 2.45
CA HIS A 53 4.67 8.53 2.95
C HIS A 53 3.59 8.33 4.03
N GLY A 54 3.49 9.24 4.99
CA GLY A 54 2.49 9.21 6.05
C GLY A 54 1.07 9.34 5.53
N LEU A 55 0.83 10.23 4.56
CA LEU A 55 -0.48 10.40 3.92
C LEU A 55 -0.97 9.11 3.26
N PHE A 56 -0.12 8.50 2.40
CA PHE A 56 -0.52 7.27 1.72
C PHE A 56 -0.62 6.08 2.68
N ALA A 57 0.21 6.01 3.70
CA ALA A 57 0.06 5.02 4.76
C ALA A 57 -1.25 5.20 5.56
N GLY A 58 -1.67 6.44 5.82
CA GLY A 58 -2.94 6.76 6.45
C GLY A 58 -4.14 6.39 5.57
N VAL A 59 -4.08 6.73 4.27
CA VAL A 59 -5.11 6.31 3.29
C VAL A 59 -5.20 4.79 3.23
N LEU A 60 -4.06 4.11 3.13
CA LEU A 60 -4.02 2.65 3.12
C LEU A 60 -4.57 2.05 4.42
N MET A 61 -4.28 2.65 5.59
CA MET A 61 -4.84 2.17 6.86
C MET A 61 -6.37 2.14 6.83
N VAL A 62 -7.01 3.21 6.35
CA VAL A 62 -8.47 3.28 6.25
C VAL A 62 -8.99 2.27 5.23
N THR A 63 -8.44 2.27 4.03
CA THR A 63 -8.96 1.45 2.92
C THR A 63 -8.71 -0.04 3.13
N ILE A 64 -7.56 -0.43 3.70
CA ILE A 64 -7.24 -1.84 3.96
C ILE A 64 -8.07 -2.39 5.15
N THR A 65 -8.46 -1.52 6.10
CA THR A 65 -9.39 -1.89 7.17
C THR A 65 -10.77 -2.22 6.60
N ILE A 66 -11.24 -1.44 5.62
CA ILE A 66 -12.46 -1.77 4.85
C ILE A 66 -12.26 -3.08 4.10
N GLY A 67 -11.09 -3.30 3.48
CA GLY A 67 -10.71 -4.55 2.83
C GLY A 67 -10.75 -5.75 3.78
N MET A 68 -10.34 -5.58 5.04
CA MET A 68 -10.44 -6.64 6.06
C MET A 68 -11.90 -6.97 6.40
N TYR A 69 -12.79 -5.97 6.47
CA TYR A 69 -14.21 -6.23 6.62
C TYR A 69 -14.78 -6.99 5.41
N GLN A 70 -14.37 -6.64 4.20
CA GLN A 70 -14.75 -7.38 2.99
C GLN A 70 -14.21 -8.81 3.01
N ALA A 71 -12.97 -9.03 3.48
CA ALA A 71 -12.41 -10.37 3.68
C ALA A 71 -13.25 -11.20 4.66
N PHE A 72 -13.69 -10.62 5.76
CA PHE A 72 -14.61 -11.28 6.71
C PHE A 72 -15.92 -11.71 6.03
N ARG A 73 -16.52 -10.87 5.20
CA ARG A 73 -17.74 -11.21 4.45
C ARG A 73 -17.48 -12.36 3.46
N LEU A 74 -16.33 -12.36 2.79
CA LEU A 74 -15.93 -13.48 1.91
C LEU A 74 -15.77 -14.79 2.70
N TRP A 75 -15.14 -14.73 3.89
CA TRP A 75 -14.99 -15.89 4.77
C TRP A 75 -16.34 -16.49 5.17
N THR A 76 -17.25 -15.67 5.63
CA THR A 76 -18.57 -16.07 6.14
C THR A 76 -19.57 -16.40 5.02
N GLY A 77 -19.24 -16.05 3.78
CA GLY A 77 -20.13 -16.28 2.63
C GLY A 77 -21.25 -15.25 2.52
N ILE A 78 -21.16 -14.14 3.21
CA ILE A 78 -22.08 -13.01 3.07
C ILE A 78 -21.87 -12.38 1.68
N PRO A 79 -22.89 -12.23 0.83
CA PRO A 79 -22.77 -11.67 -0.49
C PRO A 79 -22.15 -10.28 -0.49
N ILE A 80 -21.23 -10.02 -1.42
CA ILE A 80 -20.55 -8.74 -1.58
C ILE A 80 -20.85 -8.19 -2.97
N ASN A 81 -20.99 -6.87 -3.04
CA ASN A 81 -21.03 -6.17 -4.31
C ASN A 81 -19.63 -6.24 -4.97
N MET A 82 -19.53 -6.94 -6.10
CA MET A 82 -18.26 -7.16 -6.79
C MET A 82 -17.62 -5.87 -7.33
N LYS A 83 -18.42 -4.84 -7.65
CA LYS A 83 -17.87 -3.54 -8.05
C LYS A 83 -17.18 -2.85 -6.89
N GLU A 84 -17.80 -2.84 -5.70
CA GLU A 84 -17.21 -2.24 -4.50
C GLU A 84 -15.95 -2.99 -4.07
N LEU A 85 -15.99 -4.33 -4.06
CA LEU A 85 -14.84 -5.17 -3.75
C LEU A 85 -13.70 -4.92 -4.75
N GLY A 86 -13.99 -4.88 -6.05
CA GLY A 86 -13.02 -4.66 -7.11
C GLY A 86 -12.39 -3.27 -7.02
N MET A 87 -13.18 -2.22 -6.87
CA MET A 87 -12.66 -0.86 -6.71
C MET A 87 -11.85 -0.72 -5.42
N GLY A 88 -12.35 -1.25 -4.30
CA GLY A 88 -11.62 -1.24 -3.03
C GLY A 88 -10.27 -1.96 -3.11
N SER A 89 -10.21 -3.10 -3.80
CA SER A 89 -8.96 -3.83 -3.99
C SER A 89 -7.93 -3.07 -4.83
N VAL A 90 -8.36 -2.37 -5.90
CA VAL A 90 -7.49 -1.50 -6.71
C VAL A 90 -6.97 -0.33 -5.87
N VAL A 91 -7.84 0.32 -5.10
CA VAL A 91 -7.44 1.44 -4.22
C VAL A 91 -6.42 0.96 -3.18
N ASN A 92 -6.62 -0.21 -2.57
CA ASN A 92 -5.68 -0.79 -1.62
C ASN A 92 -4.31 -1.08 -2.27
N ALA A 93 -4.29 -1.71 -3.45
CA ALA A 93 -3.05 -1.99 -4.16
C ALA A 93 -2.32 -0.71 -4.57
N ALA A 94 -3.04 0.29 -5.08
CA ALA A 94 -2.48 1.58 -5.47
C ALA A 94 -1.93 2.37 -4.26
N ALA A 95 -2.69 2.47 -3.17
CA ALA A 95 -2.25 3.13 -1.95
C ALA A 95 -1.04 2.43 -1.32
N CYS A 96 -1.00 1.09 -1.35
CA CYS A 96 0.14 0.30 -0.90
C CYS A 96 1.39 0.59 -1.74
N PHE A 97 1.26 0.57 -3.07
CA PHE A 97 2.34 0.90 -3.98
C PHE A 97 2.91 2.30 -3.71
N LEU A 98 2.04 3.30 -3.58
CA LEU A 98 2.45 4.69 -3.30
C LEU A 98 3.12 4.81 -1.92
N THR A 99 2.59 4.11 -0.91
CA THR A 99 3.21 4.07 0.42
C THR A 99 4.64 3.52 0.35
N ILE A 100 4.85 2.42 -0.36
CA ILE A 100 6.18 1.80 -0.54
C ILE A 100 7.09 2.74 -1.35
N LEU A 101 6.60 3.32 -2.44
CA LEU A 101 7.36 4.23 -3.28
C LEU A 101 7.90 5.44 -2.50
N PHE A 102 7.03 6.13 -1.77
CA PHE A 102 7.43 7.28 -0.96
C PHE A 102 8.27 6.87 0.25
N GLY A 103 8.04 5.68 0.80
CA GLY A 103 8.90 5.10 1.83
C GLY A 103 10.33 4.87 1.34
N ASN A 104 10.49 4.27 0.16
CA ASN A 104 11.80 4.08 -0.46
C ASN A 104 12.48 5.42 -0.80
N TRP A 105 11.70 6.40 -1.21
CA TRP A 105 12.25 7.73 -1.48
C TRP A 105 12.68 8.47 -0.20
N LEU A 106 11.93 8.30 0.88
CA LEU A 106 12.32 8.78 2.21
C LEU A 106 13.58 8.10 2.73
N TYR A 107 13.85 6.87 2.28
CA TYR A 107 15.02 6.10 2.70
C TYR A 107 16.36 6.72 2.25
N ILE A 108 16.37 7.46 1.16
CA ILE A 108 17.58 8.15 0.67
C ILE A 108 18.14 9.12 1.73
N PRO A 109 17.39 10.15 2.19
CA PRO A 109 17.88 11.04 3.24
C PRO A 109 18.00 10.36 4.62
N TYR A 110 17.23 9.30 4.87
CA TYR A 110 17.37 8.51 6.10
C TYR A 110 18.77 7.90 6.23
N ARG A 111 19.34 7.40 5.12
CA ARG A 111 20.69 6.80 5.06
C ARG A 111 21.82 7.82 4.84
N ALA A 112 21.51 9.04 4.47
CA ALA A 112 22.52 10.07 4.23
C ALA A 112 23.37 10.34 5.48
N GLN A 113 24.58 10.84 5.29
CA GLN A 113 25.47 11.18 6.39
C GLN A 113 24.79 12.18 7.36
N GLY A 114 24.81 11.90 8.64
CA GLY A 114 24.05 12.66 9.66
C GLY A 114 22.54 12.41 9.67
N GLY A 115 22.04 11.52 8.82
CA GLY A 115 20.62 11.14 8.79
C GLY A 115 20.19 10.29 9.99
N PRO A 116 18.87 10.05 10.12
CA PRO A 116 18.30 9.31 11.25
C PRO A 116 18.90 7.94 11.50
N ARG A 117 19.36 7.23 10.46
CA ARG A 117 20.02 5.93 10.58
C ARG A 117 21.22 5.96 11.49
N PHE A 118 22.08 7.00 11.37
CA PHE A 118 23.26 7.12 12.21
C PHE A 118 22.90 7.31 13.68
N TYR A 119 21.88 8.12 13.96
CA TYR A 119 21.36 8.28 15.31
C TYR A 119 20.91 6.93 15.91
N PHE A 120 20.12 6.17 15.19
CA PHE A 120 19.66 4.86 15.70
C PHE A 120 20.80 3.85 15.87
N LEU A 121 21.76 3.80 14.93
CA LEU A 121 22.90 2.89 15.05
C LEU A 121 23.78 3.21 16.27
N GLU A 122 23.87 4.49 16.64
CA GLU A 122 24.64 4.94 17.80
C GLU A 122 23.89 4.76 19.12
N LYS A 123 22.62 5.18 19.19
CA LYS A 123 21.85 5.28 20.43
C LYS A 123 20.95 4.08 20.71
N ALA A 124 20.46 3.43 19.66
CA ALA A 124 19.51 2.31 19.77
C ALA A 124 19.63 1.37 18.56
N PRO A 125 20.77 0.65 18.40
CA PRO A 125 21.05 -0.16 17.23
C PRO A 125 19.98 -1.23 16.95
N GLU A 126 19.33 -1.76 17.96
CA GLU A 126 18.28 -2.77 17.84
C GLU A 126 17.05 -2.22 17.11
N ILE A 127 16.74 -0.93 17.29
CA ILE A 127 15.62 -0.27 16.60
C ILE A 127 15.85 -0.28 15.08
N HIS A 128 17.07 -0.01 14.62
CA HIS A 128 17.37 -0.05 13.20
C HIS A 128 17.52 -1.50 12.69
N LYS A 129 18.34 -2.33 13.35
CA LYS A 129 18.70 -3.65 12.85
C LYS A 129 17.55 -4.67 12.90
N ILE A 130 16.61 -4.52 13.82
CA ILE A 130 15.51 -5.46 13.98
C ILE A 130 14.20 -4.84 13.52
N PHE A 131 13.72 -3.79 14.20
CA PHE A 131 12.38 -3.27 13.95
C PHE A 131 12.26 -2.55 12.62
N PHE A 132 13.27 -1.76 12.24
CA PHE A 132 13.22 -1.01 10.98
C PHE A 132 13.37 -1.95 9.78
N GLU A 133 14.35 -2.87 9.81
CA GLU A 133 14.56 -3.82 8.71
C GLU A 133 13.40 -4.81 8.59
N PHE A 134 12.86 -5.30 9.72
CA PHE A 134 11.67 -6.14 9.70
C PHE A 134 10.45 -5.43 9.13
N LYS A 135 10.24 -4.16 9.50
CA LYS A 135 9.19 -3.32 8.92
C LYS A 135 9.32 -3.21 7.40
N GLU A 136 10.51 -2.94 6.89
CA GLU A 136 10.75 -2.80 5.44
C GLU A 136 10.46 -4.11 4.73
N PHE A 137 10.99 -5.20 5.24
CA PHE A 137 10.77 -6.53 4.69
C PHE A 137 9.28 -6.90 4.69
N GLY A 138 8.60 -6.74 5.84
CA GLY A 138 7.18 -7.05 5.98
C GLY A 138 6.29 -6.21 5.05
N ALA A 139 6.59 -4.91 4.90
CA ALA A 139 5.83 -4.02 4.03
C ALA A 139 5.84 -4.48 2.55
N LEU A 140 6.95 -5.05 2.07
CA LEU A 140 7.07 -5.51 0.70
C LEU A 140 6.12 -6.68 0.38
N PHE A 141 5.78 -7.53 1.35
CA PHE A 141 4.84 -8.63 1.12
C PHE A 141 3.39 -8.16 0.95
N THR A 142 3.04 -7.00 1.50
CA THR A 142 1.68 -6.46 1.39
C THR A 142 1.26 -6.25 -0.07
N LEU A 143 2.13 -5.67 -0.88
CA LEU A 143 1.80 -5.31 -2.26
C LEU A 143 1.46 -6.53 -3.14
N PRO A 144 2.30 -7.57 -3.25
CA PRO A 144 1.98 -8.74 -4.08
C PRO A 144 0.72 -9.46 -3.61
N LEU A 145 0.42 -9.50 -2.31
CA LEU A 145 -0.81 -10.08 -1.79
C LEU A 145 -2.04 -9.31 -2.25
N LEU A 146 -2.00 -7.97 -2.16
CA LEU A 146 -3.10 -7.11 -2.62
C LEU A 146 -3.26 -7.15 -4.14
N VAL A 147 -2.17 -7.20 -4.91
CA VAL A 147 -2.21 -7.33 -6.37
C VAL A 147 -2.80 -8.68 -6.78
N ALA A 148 -2.38 -9.77 -6.14
CA ALA A 148 -2.94 -11.11 -6.41
C ALA A 148 -4.43 -11.17 -6.08
N ALA A 149 -4.85 -10.64 -4.93
CA ALA A 149 -6.27 -10.54 -4.56
C ALA A 149 -7.06 -9.72 -5.60
N THR A 150 -6.54 -8.56 -5.99
CA THR A 150 -7.15 -7.69 -7.00
C THR A 150 -7.31 -8.41 -8.34
N TYR A 151 -6.27 -9.08 -8.81
CA TYR A 151 -6.31 -9.85 -10.04
C TYR A 151 -7.42 -10.92 -10.01
N ILE A 152 -7.49 -11.71 -8.93
CA ILE A 152 -8.52 -12.76 -8.80
C ILE A 152 -9.93 -12.16 -8.77
N ILE A 153 -10.13 -11.06 -8.03
CA ILE A 153 -11.43 -10.39 -7.95
C ILE A 153 -11.89 -9.91 -9.34
N TRP A 154 -11.00 -9.28 -10.10
CA TRP A 154 -11.33 -8.76 -11.42
C TRP A 154 -11.51 -9.87 -12.47
N GLN A 155 -10.72 -10.93 -12.38
CA GLN A 155 -10.78 -12.05 -13.32
C GLN A 155 -12.05 -12.88 -13.16
N TYR A 156 -12.50 -13.12 -11.93
CA TYR A 156 -13.62 -14.01 -11.67
C TYR A 156 -14.94 -13.29 -11.40
N GLY A 157 -14.90 -12.02 -10.97
CA GLY A 157 -16.10 -11.18 -10.79
C GLY A 157 -17.20 -11.86 -9.98
N GLU A 158 -18.43 -11.85 -10.48
CA GLU A 158 -19.59 -12.43 -9.80
C GLU A 158 -19.46 -13.94 -9.52
N LYS A 159 -18.63 -14.67 -10.29
CA LYS A 159 -18.36 -16.10 -10.03
C LYS A 159 -17.72 -16.33 -8.67
N LEU A 160 -17.05 -15.28 -8.13
CA LEU A 160 -16.43 -15.33 -6.81
C LEU A 160 -17.45 -15.62 -5.71
N ASN A 161 -18.66 -15.01 -5.76
CA ASN A 161 -19.71 -15.22 -4.78
C ASN A 161 -20.18 -16.68 -4.70
N ALA A 162 -20.23 -17.37 -5.83
CA ALA A 162 -20.68 -18.75 -5.93
C ALA A 162 -19.57 -19.78 -5.62
N ASN A 163 -18.29 -19.39 -5.67
CA ASN A 163 -17.15 -20.31 -5.54
C ASN A 163 -16.47 -20.17 -4.18
N LYS A 164 -16.82 -21.06 -3.23
CA LYS A 164 -16.27 -21.04 -1.87
C LYS A 164 -14.74 -21.11 -1.83
N PRO A 165 -14.05 -22.06 -2.51
CA PRO A 165 -12.59 -22.11 -2.50
C PRO A 165 -11.95 -20.80 -2.95
N LEU A 166 -12.47 -20.19 -4.02
CA LEU A 166 -11.93 -18.94 -4.56
C LEU A 166 -12.14 -17.76 -3.60
N ARG A 167 -13.33 -17.68 -2.95
CA ARG A 167 -13.58 -16.70 -1.88
C ARG A 167 -12.58 -16.82 -0.74
N MET A 168 -12.29 -18.05 -0.32
CA MET A 168 -11.34 -18.32 0.77
C MET A 168 -9.93 -17.87 0.41
N VAL A 169 -9.48 -18.09 -0.83
CA VAL A 169 -8.18 -17.62 -1.30
C VAL A 169 -8.12 -16.10 -1.27
N VAL A 170 -9.11 -15.40 -1.82
CA VAL A 170 -9.14 -13.93 -1.80
C VAL A 170 -9.20 -13.40 -0.38
N ALA A 171 -10.04 -13.97 0.48
CA ALA A 171 -10.13 -13.57 1.87
C ALA A 171 -8.79 -13.73 2.61
N LEU A 172 -8.08 -14.84 2.36
CA LEU A 172 -6.76 -15.09 2.93
C LEU A 172 -5.75 -14.05 2.46
N LEU A 173 -5.69 -13.75 1.15
CA LEU A 173 -4.77 -12.76 0.59
C LEU A 173 -5.01 -11.37 1.18
N LEU A 174 -6.27 -10.93 1.28
CA LEU A 174 -6.63 -9.65 1.89
C LEU A 174 -6.28 -9.61 3.38
N THR A 175 -6.55 -10.70 4.11
CA THR A 175 -6.25 -10.81 5.55
C THR A 175 -4.74 -10.76 5.79
N LEU A 176 -3.95 -11.53 5.05
CA LEU A 176 -2.49 -11.50 5.17
C LEU A 176 -1.93 -10.13 4.80
N GLY A 177 -2.44 -9.51 3.72
CA GLY A 177 -2.07 -8.16 3.35
C GLY A 177 -2.33 -7.15 4.47
N PHE A 178 -3.50 -7.23 5.12
CA PHE A 178 -3.83 -6.40 6.27
C PHE A 178 -2.84 -6.61 7.43
N PHE A 179 -2.53 -7.84 7.81
CA PHE A 179 -1.61 -8.11 8.91
C PHE A 179 -0.19 -7.63 8.64
N TYR A 180 0.36 -7.88 7.45
CA TYR A 180 1.69 -7.38 7.09
C TYR A 180 1.73 -5.84 7.10
N PHE A 181 0.70 -5.20 6.58
CA PHE A 181 0.58 -3.76 6.64
C PHE A 181 0.48 -3.24 8.09
N LEU A 182 -0.36 -3.86 8.93
CA LEU A 182 -0.56 -3.44 10.32
C LEU A 182 0.75 -3.49 11.12
N VAL A 183 1.52 -4.56 10.96
CA VAL A 183 2.84 -4.70 11.59
C VAL A 183 3.80 -3.63 11.09
N ALA A 184 3.88 -3.43 9.77
CA ALA A 184 4.75 -2.41 9.17
C ALA A 184 4.37 -0.99 9.60
N PHE A 185 3.07 -0.70 9.67
CA PHE A 185 2.53 0.59 10.12
C PHE A 185 2.84 0.83 11.61
N GLY A 186 2.60 -0.16 12.46
CA GLY A 186 2.87 -0.08 13.90
C GLY A 186 4.34 0.19 14.20
N PHE A 187 5.25 -0.54 13.57
CA PHE A 187 6.69 -0.29 13.72
C PHE A 187 7.09 1.08 13.15
N GLY A 188 6.51 1.49 12.02
CA GLY A 188 6.77 2.81 11.44
C GLY A 188 6.38 3.95 12.38
N ALA A 189 5.19 3.87 12.98
CA ALA A 189 4.71 4.84 13.95
C ALA A 189 5.57 4.87 15.23
N ALA A 190 5.98 3.70 15.74
CA ALA A 190 6.85 3.60 16.90
C ALA A 190 8.21 4.24 16.66
N ILE A 191 8.86 3.92 15.53
CA ILE A 191 10.19 4.46 15.17
C ILE A 191 10.14 5.98 15.03
N THR A 192 9.07 6.53 14.43
CA THR A 192 8.92 7.98 14.27
C THR A 192 8.82 8.68 15.61
N LYS A 193 8.11 8.10 16.57
CA LYS A 193 7.97 8.67 17.93
C LYS A 193 9.28 8.65 18.71
N LEU A 194 10.09 7.59 18.57
CA LEU A 194 11.36 7.45 19.27
C LEU A 194 12.39 8.50 18.89
N LYS A 195 12.31 9.08 17.70
CA LYS A 195 13.20 10.16 17.28
C LYS A 195 12.65 11.56 17.61
N ALA A 196 11.34 11.69 17.78
CA ALA A 196 10.72 12.97 18.14
C ALA A 196 10.89 13.34 19.62
N ALA A 197 11.35 12.40 20.45
CA ALA A 197 11.74 12.62 21.84
C ALA A 197 13.26 12.78 21.96
#